data_3af8ea5cbd5594d485491302293d2cf5
#
_entry.id   3af8ea5cbd5594d485491302293d2cf5
#
_cell.length_a   1.000
_cell.length_b   1.000
_cell.length_c   1.000
_cell.angle_alpha   90.00
_cell.angle_beta   90.00
_cell.angle_gamma   90.00
#
_symmetry.space_group_name_H-M   'P 1'
#
loop_
_entity.id
_entity.type
_entity.pdbx_description
1 polymer ?
#
loop_
_entity_poly.entity_id
_entity_poly.type
_entity_poly.pdbx_seq_one_letter_code
_entity_poly.pdbx_strand_id
1 'polypeptide(L)'
;MKDLKGTKTEKNLMEAFAGESMARNKYTYFASKAKKDGYVQISKIFEETAANEKEHAELWYKYLNGGKISDTAANLADAAAGENAEWTDMYARMAAEARAEGFDEIAEKFEQVGAIEKHHEERYRKLLQNIEDKVVFSRSFR
;
A
#
# COMPACT_ATOMS: atom_id res chain seq x y z
N MET A 1 16.33 13.09 16.21
CA MET A 1 15.50 12.11 16.92
C MET A 1 16.32 10.84 17.17
N LYS A 2 16.06 10.17 18.29
CA LYS A 2 16.65 8.89 18.62
C LYS A 2 16.40 7.87 17.50
N ASP A 3 17.35 6.99 17.24
CA ASP A 3 17.18 5.92 16.25
C ASP A 3 16.09 4.94 16.70
N LEU A 4 15.12 4.71 15.83
CA LEU A 4 14.00 3.80 16.08
C LEU A 4 14.36 2.34 15.84
N LYS A 5 15.42 2.08 15.07
CA LYS A 5 15.73 0.72 14.60
C LYS A 5 15.86 -0.29 15.76
N GLY A 6 15.10 -1.37 15.67
CA GLY A 6 15.12 -2.46 16.64
C GLY A 6 14.37 -2.18 17.94
N THR A 7 13.72 -1.04 18.08
CA THR A 7 12.99 -0.66 19.29
C THR A 7 11.57 -1.20 19.31
N LYS A 8 10.97 -1.28 20.49
CA LYS A 8 9.53 -1.56 20.64
C LYS A 8 8.69 -0.47 20.01
N THR A 9 9.17 0.79 20.05
CA THR A 9 8.47 1.92 19.44
C THR A 9 8.37 1.78 17.93
N GLU A 10 9.44 1.32 17.26
CA GLU A 10 9.39 1.02 15.83
C GLU A 10 8.31 -0.02 15.53
N LYS A 11 8.31 -1.11 16.28
CA LYS A 11 7.33 -2.18 16.12
C LYS A 11 5.92 -1.68 16.35
N ASN A 12 5.71 -0.84 17.36
CA ASN A 12 4.41 -0.23 17.65
C ASN A 12 3.95 0.70 16.54
N LEU A 13 4.86 1.46 15.95
CA LEU A 13 4.55 2.34 14.80
C LEU A 13 4.10 1.51 13.58
N MET A 14 4.75 0.39 13.33
CA MET A 14 4.37 -0.51 12.24
C MET A 14 2.99 -1.12 12.48
N GLU A 15 2.71 -1.53 13.70
CA GLU A 15 1.39 -2.07 14.08
C GLU A 15 0.30 -1.01 13.98
N ALA A 16 0.59 0.21 14.44
CA ALA A 16 -0.35 1.33 14.36
C ALA A 16 -0.63 1.72 12.90
N PHE A 17 0.40 1.79 12.07
CA PHE A 17 0.26 2.05 10.64
C PHE A 17 -0.62 1.00 9.95
N ALA A 18 -0.36 -0.28 10.24
CA ALA A 18 -1.14 -1.37 9.66
C ALA A 18 -2.60 -1.31 10.11
N GLY A 19 -2.85 -1.07 11.40
CA GLY A 19 -4.19 -0.99 11.96
C GLY A 19 -5.01 0.16 11.38
N GLU A 20 -4.42 1.35 11.29
CA GLU A 20 -5.08 2.52 10.71
C GLU A 20 -5.37 2.31 9.21
N SER A 21 -4.43 1.71 8.48
CA SER A 21 -4.60 1.41 7.06
C SER A 21 -5.73 0.44 6.81
N MET A 22 -5.84 -0.60 7.64
CA MET A 22 -6.93 -1.56 7.58
C MET A 22 -8.27 -0.89 7.91
N ALA A 23 -8.32 -0.08 8.94
CA ALA A 23 -9.53 0.64 9.36
C ALA A 23 -9.99 1.59 8.25
N ARG A 24 -9.07 2.31 7.62
CA ARG A 24 -9.41 3.21 6.51
C ARG A 24 -10.13 2.47 5.39
N ASN A 25 -9.60 1.35 4.98
CA ASN A 25 -10.20 0.57 3.90
C ASN A 25 -11.56 0.01 4.30
N LYS A 26 -11.67 -0.56 5.52
CA LYS A 26 -12.93 -1.10 6.01
C LYS A 26 -14.02 -0.02 6.07
N TYR A 27 -13.69 1.17 6.58
CA TYR A 27 -14.66 2.25 6.69
C TYR A 27 -15.10 2.78 5.32
N THR A 28 -14.21 2.75 4.32
CA THR A 28 -14.57 3.06 2.93
C THR A 28 -15.61 2.05 2.41
N TYR A 29 -15.43 0.76 2.69
CA TYR A 29 -16.39 -0.28 2.31
C TYR A 29 -17.71 -0.09 3.06
N PHE A 30 -17.65 0.22 4.35
CA PHE A 30 -18.83 0.44 5.17
C PHE A 30 -19.64 1.67 4.71
N ALA A 31 -18.93 2.73 4.30
CA ALA A 31 -19.57 3.92 3.75
C ALA A 31 -20.34 3.61 2.47
N SER A 32 -19.72 2.83 1.58
CA SER A 32 -20.36 2.40 0.33
C SER A 32 -21.64 1.59 0.59
N LYS A 33 -21.56 0.64 1.53
CA LYS A 33 -22.71 -0.19 1.90
C LYS A 33 -23.81 0.63 2.53
N ALA A 34 -23.48 1.53 3.45
CA ALA A 34 -24.45 2.39 4.11
C ALA A 34 -25.20 3.26 3.10
N LYS A 35 -24.49 3.77 2.09
CA LYS A 35 -25.09 4.57 1.02
C LYS A 35 -26.09 3.74 0.21
N LYS A 36 -25.72 2.51 -0.15
CA LYS A 36 -26.60 1.59 -0.90
C LYS A 36 -27.84 1.23 -0.09
N ASP A 37 -27.71 1.12 1.22
CA ASP A 37 -28.82 0.81 2.11
C ASP A 37 -29.70 2.05 2.43
N GLY A 38 -29.32 3.22 1.93
CA GLY A 38 -30.08 4.46 2.12
C GLY A 38 -29.71 5.27 3.34
N TYR A 39 -28.64 4.90 4.07
CA TYR A 39 -28.19 5.61 5.26
C TYR A 39 -27.12 6.65 4.91
N VAL A 40 -27.56 7.76 4.33
CA VAL A 40 -26.65 8.79 3.81
C VAL A 40 -25.79 9.41 4.93
N GLN A 41 -26.37 9.72 6.07
CA GLN A 41 -25.63 10.31 7.19
C GLN A 41 -24.57 9.36 7.75
N ILE A 42 -24.93 8.10 7.91
CA ILE A 42 -23.98 7.07 8.39
C ILE A 42 -22.84 6.91 7.38
N SER A 43 -23.16 6.89 6.10
CA SER A 43 -22.16 6.82 5.02
C SER A 43 -21.16 7.96 5.13
N LYS A 44 -21.62 9.19 5.32
CA LYS A 44 -20.75 10.36 5.47
C LYS A 44 -19.84 10.27 6.69
N ILE A 45 -20.37 9.76 7.82
CA ILE A 45 -19.57 9.57 9.03
C ILE A 45 -18.45 8.56 8.77
N PHE A 46 -18.73 7.45 8.10
CA PHE A 46 -17.69 6.49 7.73
C PHE A 46 -16.66 7.08 6.77
N GLU A 47 -17.07 7.90 5.81
CA GLU A 47 -16.14 8.58 4.90
C GLU A 47 -15.21 9.53 5.66
N GLU A 48 -15.75 10.32 6.57
CA GLU A 48 -14.97 11.24 7.41
C GLU A 48 -13.99 10.48 8.30
N THR A 49 -14.44 9.40 8.92
CA THR A 49 -13.59 8.58 9.77
C THR A 49 -12.48 7.92 8.95
N ALA A 50 -12.81 7.41 7.75
CA ALA A 50 -11.79 6.86 6.84
C ALA A 50 -10.72 7.89 6.48
N ALA A 51 -11.10 9.14 6.25
CA ALA A 51 -10.18 10.23 5.98
C ALA A 51 -9.28 10.52 7.20
N ASN A 52 -9.84 10.48 8.41
CA ASN A 52 -9.07 10.64 9.65
C ASN A 52 -8.06 9.51 9.83
N GLU A 53 -8.48 8.26 9.57
CA GLU A 53 -7.59 7.09 9.67
C GLU A 53 -6.42 7.17 8.67
N LYS A 54 -6.67 7.71 7.48
CA LYS A 54 -5.61 7.96 6.49
C LYS A 54 -4.57 8.94 7.04
N GLU A 55 -5.00 10.02 7.66
CA GLU A 55 -4.10 11.01 8.24
C GLU A 55 -3.29 10.43 9.40
N HIS A 56 -3.91 9.62 10.25
CA HIS A 56 -3.21 8.92 11.33
C HIS A 56 -2.16 7.96 10.78
N ALA A 57 -2.51 7.18 9.77
CA ALA A 57 -1.57 6.26 9.12
C ALA A 57 -0.37 7.02 8.53
N GLU A 58 -0.61 8.20 7.94
CA GLU A 58 0.45 9.04 7.40
C GLU A 58 1.43 9.52 8.48
N LEU A 59 0.91 9.90 9.67
CA LEU A 59 1.76 10.26 10.80
C LEU A 59 2.73 9.13 11.16
N TRP A 60 2.21 7.92 11.31
CA TRP A 60 3.02 6.75 11.67
C TRP A 60 4.01 6.41 10.57
N TYR A 61 3.56 6.48 9.33
CA TYR A 61 4.42 6.23 8.18
C TYR A 61 5.60 7.22 8.13
N LYS A 62 5.36 8.50 8.37
CA LYS A 62 6.43 9.50 8.36
C LYS A 62 7.49 9.21 9.40
N TYR A 63 7.10 8.84 10.62
CA TYR A 63 8.07 8.43 11.63
C TYR A 63 8.90 7.24 11.19
N LEU A 64 8.28 6.28 10.52
CA LEU A 64 8.97 5.09 10.01
C LEU A 64 9.87 5.40 8.80
N ASN A 65 9.62 6.50 8.11
CA ASN A 65 10.31 6.89 6.89
C ASN A 65 11.16 8.16 7.04
N GLY A 66 11.82 8.30 8.18
CA GLY A 66 12.73 9.42 8.41
C GLY A 66 12.08 10.80 8.56
N GLY A 67 10.80 10.83 8.92
CA GLY A 67 10.06 12.07 9.19
C GLY A 67 9.35 12.70 7.99
N LYS A 68 9.33 12.03 6.86
CA LYS A 68 8.78 12.60 5.61
C LYS A 68 8.21 11.53 4.67
N ILE A 69 7.46 11.97 3.68
CA ILE A 69 7.18 11.21 2.47
C ILE A 69 8.33 11.48 1.51
N SER A 70 8.93 10.44 0.98
CA SER A 70 10.07 10.55 0.05
C SER A 70 9.66 11.21 -1.27
N ASP A 71 10.64 11.57 -2.10
CA ASP A 71 10.35 12.11 -3.42
C ASP A 71 9.76 11.03 -4.36
N THR A 72 9.26 11.46 -5.50
CA THR A 72 8.54 10.57 -6.42
C THR A 72 9.44 9.45 -6.93
N ALA A 73 10.69 9.72 -7.25
CA ALA A 73 11.60 8.67 -7.72
C ALA A 73 11.83 7.60 -6.65
N ALA A 74 12.08 8.02 -5.41
CA ALA A 74 12.24 7.09 -4.29
C ALA A 74 10.97 6.31 -4.02
N ASN A 75 9.80 6.95 -4.10
CA ASN A 75 8.51 6.29 -3.92
C ASN A 75 8.23 5.26 -5.01
N LEU A 76 8.59 5.54 -6.26
CA LEU A 76 8.45 4.57 -7.35
C LEU A 76 9.36 3.35 -7.13
N ALA A 77 10.58 3.57 -6.68
CA ALA A 77 11.50 2.47 -6.38
C ALA A 77 10.97 1.61 -5.23
N ASP A 78 10.47 2.23 -4.17
CA ASP A 78 9.88 1.53 -3.02
C ASP A 78 8.63 0.75 -3.43
N ALA A 79 7.74 1.37 -4.20
CA ALA A 79 6.53 0.72 -4.69
C ALA A 79 6.87 -0.48 -5.57
N ALA A 80 7.83 -0.34 -6.48
CA ALA A 80 8.26 -1.45 -7.33
C ALA A 80 8.82 -2.61 -6.51
N ALA A 81 9.64 -2.31 -5.50
CA ALA A 81 10.20 -3.34 -4.61
C ALA A 81 9.10 -4.05 -3.80
N GLY A 82 8.10 -3.31 -3.31
CA GLY A 82 6.95 -3.87 -2.60
C GLY A 82 6.12 -4.79 -3.48
N GLU A 83 5.80 -4.36 -4.68
CA GLU A 83 5.08 -5.18 -5.66
C GLU A 83 5.86 -6.47 -6.00
N ASN A 84 7.18 -6.35 -6.17
CA ASN A 84 8.05 -7.50 -6.44
C ASN A 84 7.96 -8.52 -5.29
N ALA A 85 8.08 -8.09 -4.05
CA ALA A 85 7.98 -8.98 -2.90
C ALA A 85 6.61 -9.67 -2.83
N GLU A 86 5.55 -8.95 -3.18
CA GLU A 86 4.19 -9.49 -3.17
C GLU A 86 3.98 -10.57 -4.23
N TRP A 87 4.40 -10.37 -5.48
CA TRP A 87 4.12 -11.34 -6.52
C TRP A 87 5.15 -12.49 -6.59
N THR A 88 6.42 -12.26 -6.20
CA THR A 88 7.43 -13.31 -6.26
C THR A 88 7.39 -14.25 -5.07
N ASP A 89 6.98 -13.76 -3.90
CA ASP A 89 6.99 -14.55 -2.66
C ASP A 89 5.61 -14.63 -2.02
N MET A 90 5.06 -13.51 -1.56
CA MET A 90 3.87 -13.50 -0.70
C MET A 90 2.67 -14.21 -1.33
N TYR A 91 2.21 -13.74 -2.49
CA TYR A 91 1.02 -14.33 -3.11
C TYR A 91 1.26 -15.72 -3.68
N ALA A 92 2.46 -16.01 -4.17
CA ALA A 92 2.79 -17.36 -4.63
C ALA A 92 2.73 -18.37 -3.48
N ARG A 93 3.30 -18.02 -2.34
CA ARG A 93 3.26 -18.84 -1.12
C ARG A 93 1.84 -18.99 -0.59
N MET A 94 1.10 -17.89 -0.50
CA MET A 94 -0.28 -17.89 0.00
C MET A 94 -1.20 -18.73 -0.89
N ALA A 95 -1.04 -18.66 -2.21
CA ALA A 95 -1.81 -19.49 -3.14
C ALA A 95 -1.53 -20.98 -2.95
N ALA A 96 -0.25 -21.35 -2.79
CA ALA A 96 0.13 -22.74 -2.56
C ALA A 96 -0.44 -23.26 -1.24
N GLU A 97 -0.35 -22.47 -0.19
CA GLU A 97 -0.91 -22.83 1.13
C GLU A 97 -2.44 -22.98 1.07
N ALA A 98 -3.12 -22.05 0.40
CA ALA A 98 -4.58 -22.12 0.24
C ALA A 98 -5.01 -23.38 -0.51
N ARG A 99 -4.31 -23.77 -1.58
CA ARG A 99 -4.60 -25.00 -2.31
C ARG A 99 -4.38 -26.24 -1.45
N ALA A 100 -3.29 -26.24 -0.68
CA ALA A 100 -3.00 -27.36 0.21
C ALA A 100 -4.08 -27.55 1.28
N GLU A 101 -4.71 -26.45 1.69
CA GLU A 101 -5.79 -26.48 2.67
C GLU A 101 -7.19 -26.66 2.06
N GLY A 102 -7.29 -26.74 0.74
CA GLY A 102 -8.55 -26.96 0.03
C GLY A 102 -9.32 -25.68 -0.33
N PHE A 103 -8.70 -24.52 -0.22
CA PHE A 103 -9.33 -23.22 -0.56
C PHE A 103 -8.95 -22.79 -1.98
N ASP A 104 -9.40 -23.55 -2.98
CA ASP A 104 -9.00 -23.36 -4.38
C ASP A 104 -9.43 -22.01 -4.95
N GLU A 105 -10.62 -21.52 -4.61
CA GLU A 105 -11.11 -20.23 -5.06
C GLU A 105 -10.23 -19.09 -4.53
N ILE A 106 -9.86 -19.15 -3.26
CA ILE A 106 -8.99 -18.15 -2.64
C ILE A 106 -7.59 -18.22 -3.26
N ALA A 107 -7.06 -19.43 -3.47
CA ALA A 107 -5.77 -19.62 -4.12
C ALA A 107 -5.74 -19.00 -5.51
N GLU A 108 -6.80 -19.20 -6.29
CA GLU A 108 -6.93 -18.59 -7.62
C GLU A 108 -6.91 -17.06 -7.55
N LYS A 109 -7.59 -16.47 -6.57
CA LYS A 109 -7.59 -15.02 -6.35
C LYS A 109 -6.19 -14.51 -5.99
N PHE A 110 -5.47 -15.21 -5.13
CA PHE A 110 -4.08 -14.87 -4.81
C PHE A 110 -3.20 -14.87 -6.06
N GLU A 111 -3.36 -15.87 -6.93
CA GLU A 111 -2.61 -15.96 -8.18
C GLU A 111 -2.96 -14.82 -9.13
N GLN A 112 -4.24 -14.48 -9.27
CA GLN A 112 -4.72 -13.39 -10.12
C GLN A 112 -4.18 -12.05 -9.64
N VAL A 113 -4.25 -11.78 -8.35
CA VAL A 113 -3.73 -10.54 -7.77
C VAL A 113 -2.21 -10.48 -7.92
N GLY A 114 -1.51 -11.59 -7.68
CA GLY A 114 -0.07 -11.67 -7.91
C GLY A 114 0.33 -11.29 -9.34
N ALA A 115 -0.44 -11.74 -10.34
CA ALA A 115 -0.19 -11.37 -11.73
C ALA A 115 -0.38 -9.87 -11.96
N ILE A 116 -1.37 -9.26 -11.32
CA ILE A 116 -1.61 -7.81 -11.38
C ILE A 116 -0.43 -7.05 -10.73
N GLU A 117 0.06 -7.54 -9.57
CA GLU A 117 1.18 -6.94 -8.87
C GLU A 117 2.45 -6.93 -9.74
N LYS A 118 2.66 -7.98 -10.53
CA LYS A 118 3.76 -8.04 -11.49
C LYS A 118 3.66 -6.92 -12.52
N HIS A 119 2.48 -6.67 -13.06
CA HIS A 119 2.24 -5.57 -14.00
C HIS A 119 2.44 -4.21 -13.33
N HIS A 120 2.05 -4.07 -12.08
CA HIS A 120 2.30 -2.85 -11.31
C HIS A 120 3.79 -2.58 -11.18
N GLU A 121 4.58 -3.60 -10.85
CA GLU A 121 6.03 -3.46 -10.76
C GLU A 121 6.64 -3.01 -12.08
N GLU A 122 6.28 -3.65 -13.19
CA GLU A 122 6.78 -3.30 -14.51
C GLU A 122 6.47 -1.84 -14.85
N ARG A 123 5.26 -1.39 -14.54
CA ARG A 123 4.83 0.00 -14.76
C ARG A 123 5.63 0.98 -13.91
N TYR A 124 5.82 0.69 -12.62
CA TYR A 124 6.58 1.56 -11.73
C TYR A 124 8.03 1.69 -12.14
N ARG A 125 8.66 0.58 -12.55
CA ARG A 125 10.05 0.59 -13.02
C ARG A 125 10.20 1.39 -14.32
N LYS A 126 9.24 1.28 -15.21
CA LYS A 126 9.22 2.05 -16.45
C LYS A 126 9.05 3.55 -16.17
N LEU A 127 8.14 3.91 -15.27
CA LEU A 127 7.94 5.30 -14.88
C LEU A 127 9.18 5.89 -14.21
N LEU A 128 9.85 5.12 -13.37
CA LEU A 128 11.10 5.52 -12.74
C LEU A 128 12.18 5.78 -13.80
N GLN A 129 12.32 4.88 -14.77
CA GLN A 129 13.25 5.04 -15.86
C GLN A 129 12.92 6.30 -16.68
N ASN A 130 11.65 6.57 -16.94
CA ASN A 130 11.22 7.75 -17.66
C ASN A 130 11.57 9.06 -16.93
N ILE A 131 11.48 9.07 -15.60
CA ILE A 131 11.90 10.23 -14.79
C ILE A 131 13.39 10.47 -14.93
N GLU A 132 14.21 9.43 -14.86
CA GLU A 132 15.65 9.49 -15.02
C GLU A 132 16.02 10.00 -16.42
N ASP A 133 15.41 9.46 -17.45
CA ASP A 133 15.61 9.86 -18.84
C ASP A 133 15.16 11.30 -19.08
N LYS A 134 14.03 11.70 -18.51
CA LYS A 134 13.49 13.05 -18.63
C LYS A 134 14.43 14.09 -18.01
N VAL A 135 15.02 13.78 -16.86
CA VAL A 135 16.01 14.67 -16.24
C VAL A 135 17.22 14.86 -17.11
N VAL A 136 17.76 13.79 -17.68
CA VAL A 136 18.89 13.82 -18.62
C VAL A 136 18.51 14.60 -19.88
N PHE A 137 17.35 14.29 -20.45
CA PHE A 137 16.83 14.94 -21.65
C PHE A 137 16.61 16.44 -21.42
N SER A 138 15.99 16.81 -20.32
CA SER A 138 15.75 18.20 -19.93
C SER A 138 17.03 19.00 -19.82
N ARG A 139 18.07 18.40 -19.23
CA ARG A 139 19.40 19.03 -19.13
C ARG A 139 20.05 19.24 -20.50
N SER A 140 19.84 18.32 -21.41
CA SER A 140 20.42 18.39 -22.77
C SER A 140 19.84 19.53 -23.59
N PHE A 141 18.62 19.97 -23.30
CA PHE A 141 17.91 21.01 -24.02
C PHE A 141 17.90 22.37 -23.30
N ARG A 142 18.57 22.46 -22.18
CA ARG A 142 18.77 23.72 -21.45
C ARG A 142 20.20 24.22 -21.66
#